data_d90c38717df484b6c8a2943f7280125c
#
_entry.id   d90c38717df484b6c8a2943f7280125c
#
_cell.length_a   1.000
_cell.length_b   1.000
_cell.length_c   1.000
_cell.angle_alpha   90.00
_cell.angle_beta   90.00
_cell.angle_gamma   90.00
#
_symmetry.space_group_name_H-M   'P 1'
#
loop_
_entity.id
_entity.type
_entity.pdbx_description
1 polymer ?
#
loop_
_entity_poly.entity_id
_entity_poly.type
_entity_poly.pdbx_seq_one_letter_code
_entity_poly.pdbx_strand_id
1 'polypeptide(L)'
;MIYPYMKRCLYLLLFLLVFSCEKKPEPPAPEPEEEVFIPAERIEGRVALSYVTYYSSGIPDPSLLTHICYAFAELYVVNGQYREFRLQGDLSRFADVANLKKTHPGLKVLISFTHTVSNKDNVQGGGFSALSSTEEDRKAFAQDCLEFLQKWGIDGVDIGWEFPGISWSGHACDPLADTQNHVLLMQQLRETLGKDYLITFPGYVMDVKHKNGESRYIDLRAVEPYVDFVNVMTYDMDAAPH
;
A
#
# COMPACT_ATOMS: atom_id res chain seq x y z
N MET A 1 -30.91 -0.61 -91.97
CA MET A 1 -31.28 0.66 -92.63
C MET A 1 -31.75 1.62 -91.57
N ILE A 2 -31.12 2.80 -91.47
CA ILE A 2 -31.64 4.01 -90.80
C ILE A 2 -31.19 4.21 -89.37
N TYR A 3 -30.29 5.13 -89.22
CA TYR A 3 -29.89 5.83 -88.04
C TYR A 3 -31.01 6.63 -87.36
N PRO A 4 -30.95 6.81 -86.09
CA PRO A 4 -31.36 8.09 -85.54
C PRO A 4 -30.43 8.68 -84.49
N TYR A 5 -30.20 9.88 -84.69
CA TYR A 5 -30.03 11.03 -83.85
C TYR A 5 -29.51 10.89 -82.40
N MET A 6 -28.27 11.23 -82.30
CA MET A 6 -27.67 11.65 -81.05
C MET A 6 -28.33 12.96 -80.50
N LYS A 7 -29.08 12.83 -79.45
CA LYS A 7 -29.42 14.00 -78.62
C LYS A 7 -28.31 14.23 -77.65
N ARG A 8 -27.60 15.34 -77.82
CA ARG A 8 -26.68 15.91 -76.89
C ARG A 8 -27.48 16.36 -75.67
N CYS A 9 -27.47 15.61 -74.57
CA CYS A 9 -27.85 16.10 -73.26
C CYS A 9 -26.65 16.76 -72.64
N LEU A 10 -26.75 18.08 -72.60
CA LEU A 10 -25.81 18.95 -71.82
C LEU A 10 -26.07 18.68 -70.39
N TYR A 11 -25.23 17.88 -69.72
CA TYR A 11 -25.25 17.77 -68.27
C TYR A 11 -24.55 18.98 -67.73
N LEU A 12 -25.35 19.90 -67.21
CA LEU A 12 -24.91 20.95 -66.32
C LEU A 12 -24.47 20.23 -65.03
N LEU A 13 -23.17 20.02 -64.85
CA LEU A 13 -22.58 19.62 -63.58
C LEU A 13 -22.62 20.82 -62.68
N LEU A 14 -23.69 20.90 -61.87
CA LEU A 14 -23.71 21.76 -60.69
C LEU A 14 -22.71 21.17 -59.69
N PHE A 15 -21.51 21.72 -59.67
CA PHE A 15 -20.58 21.50 -58.59
C PHE A 15 -21.14 22.22 -57.36
N LEU A 16 -21.92 21.50 -56.53
CA LEU A 16 -22.18 21.86 -55.16
C LEU A 16 -20.88 21.71 -54.39
N LEU A 17 -20.13 22.81 -54.28
CA LEU A 17 -19.09 22.95 -53.29
C LEU A 17 -19.73 22.88 -51.91
N VAL A 18 -19.86 21.66 -51.40
CA VAL A 18 -20.12 21.46 -49.99
C VAL A 18 -18.82 21.85 -49.28
N PHE A 19 -18.73 23.09 -48.82
CA PHE A 19 -17.74 23.46 -47.81
C PHE A 19 -18.08 22.67 -46.56
N SER A 20 -17.56 21.45 -46.45
CA SER A 20 -17.46 20.77 -45.20
C SER A 20 -16.50 21.59 -44.35
N CYS A 21 -17.05 22.38 -43.46
CA CYS A 21 -16.29 22.87 -42.33
C CYS A 21 -15.89 21.63 -41.51
N GLU A 22 -14.76 21.03 -41.82
CA GLU A 22 -14.11 20.14 -40.90
C GLU A 22 -13.79 21.01 -39.65
N LYS A 23 -14.62 20.85 -38.61
CA LYS A 23 -14.22 21.29 -37.28
C LYS A 23 -12.91 20.59 -37.01
N LYS A 24 -11.82 21.36 -36.92
CA LYS A 24 -10.58 20.83 -36.36
C LYS A 24 -10.97 20.10 -35.08
N PRO A 25 -10.48 18.85 -34.89
CA PRO A 25 -10.71 18.19 -33.63
C PRO A 25 -10.24 19.13 -32.52
N GLU A 26 -11.10 19.39 -31.56
CA GLU A 26 -10.69 20.09 -30.35
C GLU A 26 -9.49 19.34 -29.79
N PRO A 27 -8.44 20.06 -29.37
CA PRO A 27 -7.33 19.41 -28.70
C PRO A 27 -7.93 18.59 -27.54
N PRO A 28 -7.44 17.36 -27.29
CA PRO A 28 -7.90 16.58 -26.16
C PRO A 28 -7.83 17.48 -24.93
N ALA A 29 -8.88 17.43 -24.11
CA ALA A 29 -8.88 18.11 -22.83
C ALA A 29 -7.57 17.74 -22.12
N PRO A 30 -6.85 18.71 -21.52
CA PRO A 30 -5.66 18.38 -20.76
C PRO A 30 -6.04 17.27 -19.80
N GLU A 31 -5.27 16.17 -19.84
CA GLU A 31 -5.41 15.15 -18.82
C GLU A 31 -5.33 15.86 -17.46
N PRO A 32 -6.23 15.53 -16.51
CA PRO A 32 -6.13 16.11 -15.18
C PRO A 32 -4.70 15.89 -14.70
N GLU A 33 -4.01 16.99 -14.41
CA GLU A 33 -2.68 16.92 -13.80
C GLU A 33 -2.87 16.04 -12.56
N GLU A 34 -2.22 14.88 -12.54
CA GLU A 34 -2.17 14.05 -11.35
C GLU A 34 -1.60 14.94 -10.25
N GLU A 35 -2.41 15.26 -9.24
CA GLU A 35 -1.95 15.98 -8.07
C GLU A 35 -0.84 15.13 -7.45
N VAL A 36 0.40 15.52 -7.71
CA VAL A 36 1.56 14.87 -7.09
C VAL A 36 1.45 15.10 -5.59
N PHE A 37 1.10 14.04 -4.86
CA PHE A 37 1.05 14.11 -3.41
C PHE A 37 2.45 14.42 -2.87
N ILE A 38 2.58 15.55 -2.19
CA ILE A 38 3.80 15.90 -1.46
C ILE A 38 3.59 15.44 -0.01
N PRO A 39 4.34 14.41 0.46
CA PRO A 39 4.23 13.95 1.85
C PRO A 39 4.49 15.11 2.81
N ALA A 40 3.70 15.19 3.86
CA ALA A 40 3.94 16.17 4.91
C ALA A 40 5.30 15.89 5.60
N GLU A 41 5.93 16.95 6.14
CA GLU A 41 7.16 16.80 6.92
C GLU A 41 6.93 15.86 8.11
N ARG A 42 7.95 15.09 8.47
CA ARG A 42 7.92 14.23 9.65
C ARG A 42 7.68 15.06 10.90
N ILE A 43 6.86 14.54 11.79
CA ILE A 43 6.64 15.17 13.10
C ILE A 43 7.85 14.87 13.99
N GLU A 44 8.53 15.92 14.42
CA GLU A 44 9.56 15.80 15.45
C GLU A 44 8.93 15.82 16.84
N GLY A 45 9.49 15.04 17.77
CA GLY A 45 9.07 15.03 19.17
C GLY A 45 8.31 13.78 19.59
N ARG A 46 7.30 13.94 20.44
CA ARG A 46 6.55 12.80 21.00
C ARG A 46 5.55 12.27 19.99
N VAL A 47 5.49 10.94 19.87
CA VAL A 47 4.49 10.23 19.08
C VAL A 47 3.31 9.84 19.99
N ALA A 48 2.11 10.28 19.62
CA ALA A 48 0.83 9.82 20.14
C ALA A 48 0.10 9.11 19.00
N LEU A 49 0.16 7.77 18.96
CA LEU A 49 -0.34 6.94 17.88
C LEU A 49 -1.54 6.12 18.36
N SER A 50 -2.55 5.99 17.49
CA SER A 50 -3.68 5.09 17.70
C SER A 50 -3.87 4.17 16.51
N TYR A 51 -4.15 2.90 16.77
CA TYR A 51 -4.65 1.98 15.74
C TYR A 51 -6.17 2.12 15.62
N VAL A 52 -6.63 2.34 14.40
CA VAL A 52 -8.06 2.40 14.06
C VAL A 52 -8.41 1.19 13.23
N THR A 53 -9.08 0.21 13.83
CA THR A 53 -9.40 -1.04 13.15
C THR A 53 -10.60 -0.91 12.21
N TYR A 54 -10.61 -1.72 11.15
CA TYR A 54 -11.71 -1.75 10.18
C TYR A 54 -13.06 -2.12 10.81
N TYR A 55 -13.05 -2.87 11.90
CA TYR A 55 -14.25 -3.36 12.59
C TYR A 55 -14.68 -2.48 13.79
N SER A 56 -13.89 -1.52 14.23
CA SER A 56 -14.27 -0.63 15.32
C SER A 56 -15.27 0.43 14.87
N SER A 57 -16.16 0.86 15.76
CA SER A 57 -17.19 1.85 15.42
C SER A 57 -16.71 3.29 15.53
N GLY A 58 -15.68 3.55 16.34
CA GLY A 58 -15.19 4.90 16.63
C GLY A 58 -13.91 5.25 15.87
N ILE A 59 -13.68 6.54 15.73
CA ILE A 59 -12.37 7.13 15.39
C ILE A 59 -12.01 7.98 16.60
N PRO A 60 -10.80 7.84 17.19
CA PRO A 60 -10.37 8.66 18.30
C PRO A 60 -10.25 10.13 17.86
N ASP A 61 -10.33 11.05 18.81
CA ASP A 61 -10.19 12.47 18.53
C ASP A 61 -8.81 12.76 17.92
N PRO A 62 -8.75 13.16 16.64
CA PRO A 62 -7.49 13.37 15.96
C PRO A 62 -6.68 14.55 16.51
N SER A 63 -7.31 15.47 17.25
CA SER A 63 -6.60 16.60 17.90
C SER A 63 -5.67 16.15 19.04
N LEU A 64 -5.87 14.94 19.55
CA LEU A 64 -5.05 14.34 20.61
C LEU A 64 -3.94 13.43 20.07
N LEU A 65 -3.88 13.25 18.76
CA LEU A 65 -3.00 12.31 18.10
C LEU A 65 -2.01 13.01 17.18
N THR A 66 -0.85 12.40 17.04
CA THR A 66 0.11 12.73 15.99
C THR A 66 0.05 11.74 14.83
N HIS A 67 -0.33 10.49 15.11
CA HIS A 67 -0.37 9.41 14.12
C HIS A 67 -1.62 8.55 14.29
N ILE A 68 -2.14 8.06 13.16
CA ILE A 68 -3.14 6.99 13.11
C ILE A 68 -2.62 5.90 12.18
N CYS A 69 -2.64 4.65 12.65
CA CYS A 69 -2.48 3.48 11.82
C CYS A 69 -3.86 2.88 11.52
N TYR A 70 -4.29 2.91 10.27
CA TYR A 70 -5.49 2.15 9.89
C TYR A 70 -5.18 0.66 9.84
N ALA A 71 -5.95 -0.11 10.57
CA ALA A 71 -5.75 -1.54 10.73
C ALA A 71 -6.96 -2.30 10.15
N PHE A 72 -6.83 -3.07 9.06
CA PHE A 72 -5.57 -3.46 8.42
C PHE A 72 -5.71 -3.54 6.90
N ALA A 73 -4.57 -3.72 6.24
CA ALA A 73 -4.49 -4.32 4.93
C ALA A 73 -3.94 -5.75 5.06
N GLU A 74 -4.40 -6.66 4.22
CA GLU A 74 -3.95 -8.06 4.20
C GLU A 74 -3.30 -8.41 2.86
N LEU A 75 -2.34 -9.33 2.92
CA LEU A 75 -1.54 -9.76 1.78
C LEU A 75 -2.23 -10.89 1.02
N TYR A 76 -2.15 -10.83 -0.30
CA TYR A 76 -2.55 -11.91 -1.20
C TYR A 76 -1.30 -12.56 -1.79
N VAL A 77 -1.00 -13.76 -1.28
CA VAL A 77 0.13 -14.58 -1.71
C VAL A 77 -0.40 -15.88 -2.28
N VAL A 78 -0.12 -16.14 -3.56
CA VAL A 78 -0.59 -17.32 -4.26
C VAL A 78 0.60 -18.13 -4.77
N ASN A 79 0.65 -19.40 -4.41
CA ASN A 79 1.77 -20.30 -4.75
C ASN A 79 3.14 -19.74 -4.31
N GLY A 80 3.20 -19.14 -3.13
CA GLY A 80 4.42 -18.56 -2.58
C GLY A 80 4.88 -17.24 -3.22
N GLN A 81 4.06 -16.63 -4.07
CA GLN A 81 4.36 -15.35 -4.72
C GLN A 81 3.38 -14.28 -4.29
N TYR A 82 3.86 -13.10 -3.99
CA TYR A 82 3.05 -11.92 -3.76
C TYR A 82 2.25 -11.56 -5.02
N ARG A 83 1.01 -11.12 -4.84
CA ARG A 83 0.13 -10.67 -5.92
C ARG A 83 -0.36 -9.25 -5.74
N GLU A 84 -0.89 -8.95 -4.58
CA GLU A 84 -1.45 -7.67 -4.22
C GLU A 84 -1.67 -7.61 -2.70
N PHE A 85 -2.08 -6.47 -2.21
CA PHE A 85 -2.72 -6.36 -0.89
C PHE A 85 -4.09 -5.69 -1.02
N ARG A 86 -4.96 -5.93 -0.06
CA ARG A 86 -6.27 -5.28 0.00
C ARG A 86 -6.60 -4.86 1.42
N LEU A 87 -7.35 -3.77 1.52
CA LEU A 87 -7.90 -3.35 2.81
C LEU A 87 -8.85 -4.39 3.35
N GLN A 88 -8.83 -4.57 4.66
CA GLN A 88 -9.90 -5.26 5.39
C GLN A 88 -11.04 -4.29 5.66
N GLY A 89 -12.28 -4.79 5.56
CA GLY A 89 -13.48 -3.99 5.77
C GLY A 89 -13.83 -3.05 4.60
N ASP A 90 -14.62 -2.03 4.90
CA ASP A 90 -15.15 -1.12 3.90
C ASP A 90 -14.17 0.00 3.55
N LEU A 91 -14.04 0.26 2.25
CA LEU A 91 -13.21 1.34 1.73
C LEU A 91 -13.65 2.72 2.26
N SER A 92 -14.96 2.92 2.51
CA SER A 92 -15.48 4.18 3.05
C SER A 92 -14.88 4.51 4.41
N ARG A 93 -14.73 3.51 5.28
CA ARG A 93 -14.12 3.72 6.60
C ARG A 93 -12.64 4.11 6.50
N PHE A 94 -11.90 3.49 5.61
CA PHE A 94 -10.52 3.91 5.35
C PHE A 94 -10.47 5.35 4.82
N ALA A 95 -11.35 5.68 3.87
CA ALA A 95 -11.45 7.02 3.32
C ALA A 95 -11.77 8.08 4.41
N ASP A 96 -12.63 7.76 5.37
CA ASP A 96 -12.93 8.64 6.50
C ASP A 96 -11.67 8.93 7.32
N VAL A 97 -10.88 7.90 7.60
CA VAL A 97 -9.61 8.07 8.35
C VAL A 97 -8.59 8.87 7.54
N ALA A 98 -8.40 8.56 6.27
CA ALA A 98 -7.47 9.30 5.40
C ALA A 98 -7.87 10.78 5.26
N ASN A 99 -9.17 11.06 5.19
CA ASN A 99 -9.71 12.43 5.07
C ASN A 99 -9.54 13.28 6.34
N LEU A 100 -9.22 12.69 7.50
CA LEU A 100 -8.92 13.47 8.71
C LEU A 100 -7.77 14.46 8.49
N LYS A 101 -6.84 14.14 7.60
CA LYS A 101 -5.73 15.03 7.24
C LYS A 101 -6.19 16.37 6.65
N LYS A 102 -7.37 16.42 6.02
CA LYS A 102 -7.93 17.66 5.46
C LYS A 102 -8.27 18.69 6.55
N THR A 103 -8.66 18.21 7.72
CA THR A 103 -9.02 19.06 8.87
C THR A 103 -7.90 19.12 9.92
N HIS A 104 -6.98 18.14 9.89
CA HIS A 104 -5.85 18.01 10.82
C HIS A 104 -4.55 17.80 10.02
N PRO A 105 -4.01 18.84 9.37
CA PRO A 105 -2.87 18.70 8.43
C PRO A 105 -1.58 18.21 9.10
N GLY A 106 -1.45 18.36 10.41
CA GLY A 106 -0.32 17.80 11.17
C GLY A 106 -0.45 16.31 11.49
N LEU A 107 -1.63 15.71 11.30
CA LEU A 107 -1.86 14.29 11.56
C LEU A 107 -1.19 13.44 10.49
N LYS A 108 -0.46 12.40 10.92
CA LYS A 108 0.11 11.38 10.04
C LYS A 108 -0.82 10.17 10.01
N VAL A 109 -1.11 9.67 8.81
CA VAL A 109 -1.94 8.48 8.61
C VAL A 109 -1.10 7.41 7.92
N LEU A 110 -1.07 6.22 8.52
CA LEU A 110 -0.37 5.06 7.99
C LEU A 110 -1.36 3.94 7.72
N ILE A 111 -1.02 3.07 6.76
CA ILE A 111 -1.70 1.79 6.59
C ILE A 111 -0.91 0.69 7.30
N SER A 112 -1.57 -0.05 8.19
CA SER A 112 -0.97 -1.19 8.88
C SER A 112 -1.31 -2.49 8.15
N PHE A 113 -0.29 -3.29 7.90
CA PHE A 113 -0.42 -4.60 7.27
C PHE A 113 -0.46 -5.69 8.32
N THR A 114 -1.27 -6.70 8.09
CA THR A 114 -1.39 -7.86 8.98
C THR A 114 -1.16 -9.17 8.24
N HIS A 115 -0.68 -10.16 8.97
CA HIS A 115 -0.62 -11.55 8.50
C HIS A 115 -1.99 -12.26 8.61
N THR A 116 -2.97 -11.66 9.30
CA THR A 116 -4.29 -12.26 9.51
C THR A 116 -5.19 -12.02 8.32
N VAL A 117 -5.77 -13.11 7.78
CA VAL A 117 -6.71 -13.05 6.65
C VAL A 117 -8.13 -12.82 7.16
N SER A 118 -8.80 -11.84 6.59
CA SER A 118 -10.21 -11.50 6.89
C SER A 118 -11.12 -11.60 5.66
N ASN A 119 -10.59 -11.32 4.46
CA ASN A 119 -11.36 -11.40 3.23
C ASN A 119 -11.53 -12.86 2.80
N LYS A 120 -12.78 -13.24 2.50
CA LYS A 120 -13.17 -14.65 2.24
C LYS A 120 -12.58 -15.21 0.94
N ASP A 121 -12.22 -14.34 0.01
CA ASP A 121 -11.60 -14.69 -1.27
C ASP A 121 -10.07 -14.79 -1.21
N ASN A 122 -9.47 -14.49 -0.05
CA ASN A 122 -8.04 -14.59 0.14
C ASN A 122 -7.63 -16.02 0.47
N VAL A 123 -6.85 -16.61 -0.42
CA VAL A 123 -6.25 -17.95 -0.23
C VAL A 123 -4.76 -17.75 0.01
N GLN A 124 -4.42 -17.26 1.17
CA GLN A 124 -3.05 -16.94 1.51
C GLN A 124 -2.19 -18.17 1.76
N GLY A 125 -1.08 -18.28 1.05
CA GLY A 125 -0.16 -19.41 1.14
C GLY A 125 1.07 -19.21 2.03
N GLY A 126 1.27 -18.05 2.67
CA GLY A 126 2.50 -17.84 3.46
C GLY A 126 2.70 -16.41 3.96
N GLY A 127 1.89 -15.48 3.56
CA GLY A 127 1.94 -14.11 4.08
C GLY A 127 3.29 -13.44 3.93
N PHE A 128 3.76 -12.79 4.98
CA PHE A 128 5.01 -12.05 4.98
C PHE A 128 6.25 -12.91 4.71
N SER A 129 6.29 -14.13 5.21
CA SER A 129 7.44 -15.03 4.99
C SER A 129 7.64 -15.30 3.50
N ALA A 130 6.56 -15.61 2.77
CA ALA A 130 6.64 -15.81 1.33
C ALA A 130 6.94 -14.50 0.57
N LEU A 131 6.20 -13.42 0.87
CA LEU A 131 6.41 -12.09 0.29
C LEU A 131 7.87 -11.62 0.41
N SER A 132 8.47 -11.81 1.57
CA SER A 132 9.82 -11.30 1.85
C SER A 132 10.95 -12.20 1.33
N SER A 133 10.62 -13.42 0.90
CA SER A 133 11.62 -14.43 0.51
C SER A 133 12.38 -14.08 -0.78
N THR A 134 11.75 -13.37 -1.71
CA THR A 134 12.35 -12.97 -2.98
C THR A 134 12.49 -11.46 -3.12
N GLU A 135 13.51 -11.03 -3.84
CA GLU A 135 13.69 -9.60 -4.15
C GLU A 135 12.55 -9.06 -5.05
N GLU A 136 12.07 -9.88 -5.98
CA GLU A 136 11.00 -9.54 -6.90
C GLU A 136 9.71 -9.20 -6.14
N ASP A 137 9.28 -10.07 -5.23
CA ASP A 137 8.06 -9.86 -4.44
C ASP A 137 8.20 -8.69 -3.48
N ARG A 138 9.38 -8.49 -2.86
CA ARG A 138 9.63 -7.30 -2.03
C ARG A 138 9.52 -6.00 -2.83
N LYS A 139 10.06 -5.97 -4.05
CA LYS A 139 9.96 -4.81 -4.95
C LYS A 139 8.52 -4.55 -5.37
N ALA A 140 7.79 -5.59 -5.78
CA ALA A 140 6.39 -5.47 -6.16
C ALA A 140 5.54 -4.90 -5.01
N PHE A 141 5.68 -5.46 -3.81
CA PHE A 141 4.97 -4.97 -2.63
C PHE A 141 5.33 -3.52 -2.29
N ALA A 142 6.60 -3.17 -2.32
CA ALA A 142 7.04 -1.82 -2.02
C ALA A 142 6.52 -0.80 -3.04
N GLN A 143 6.43 -1.19 -4.32
CA GLN A 143 5.84 -0.36 -5.37
C GLN A 143 4.34 -0.18 -5.17
N ASP A 144 3.60 -1.25 -4.87
CA ASP A 144 2.17 -1.17 -4.55
C ASP A 144 1.92 -0.28 -3.32
N CYS A 145 2.79 -0.35 -2.31
CA CYS A 145 2.74 0.57 -1.17
C CYS A 145 2.89 2.01 -1.62
N LEU A 146 3.89 2.34 -2.43
CA LEU A 146 4.13 3.70 -2.91
C LEU A 146 2.91 4.24 -3.66
N GLU A 147 2.37 3.47 -4.59
CA GLU A 147 1.17 3.84 -5.37
C GLU A 147 -0.05 4.05 -4.46
N PHE A 148 -0.22 3.19 -3.47
CA PHE A 148 -1.32 3.34 -2.50
C PHE A 148 -1.16 4.60 -1.65
N LEU A 149 0.05 4.88 -1.15
CA LEU A 149 0.33 6.08 -0.36
C LEU A 149 0.07 7.34 -1.17
N GLN A 150 0.53 7.40 -2.41
CA GLN A 150 0.32 8.51 -3.33
C GLN A 150 -1.17 8.71 -3.62
N LYS A 151 -1.88 7.64 -4.00
CA LYS A 151 -3.30 7.68 -4.31
C LYS A 151 -4.15 8.24 -3.17
N TRP A 152 -3.83 7.89 -1.93
CA TRP A 152 -4.63 8.26 -0.77
C TRP A 152 -4.10 9.47 0.00
N GLY A 153 -2.94 9.98 -0.38
CA GLY A 153 -2.32 11.10 0.32
C GLY A 153 -2.00 10.80 1.78
N ILE A 154 -1.62 9.57 2.11
CA ILE A 154 -1.25 9.15 3.47
C ILE A 154 0.27 9.03 3.63
N ASP A 155 0.74 8.92 4.87
CA ASP A 155 2.11 9.26 5.22
C ASP A 155 3.05 8.07 5.39
N GLY A 156 2.54 6.85 5.36
CA GLY A 156 3.44 5.71 5.53
C GLY A 156 2.77 4.36 5.71
N VAL A 157 3.61 3.39 5.99
CA VAL A 157 3.25 1.98 6.19
C VAL A 157 3.67 1.51 7.58
N ASP A 158 2.90 0.58 8.14
CA ASP A 158 3.19 -0.12 9.38
C ASP A 158 3.14 -1.63 9.11
N ILE A 159 4.25 -2.32 9.34
CA ILE A 159 4.42 -3.71 8.92
C ILE A 159 4.18 -4.65 10.10
N GLY A 160 2.92 -5.07 10.25
CA GLY A 160 2.48 -5.96 11.32
C GLY A 160 2.81 -7.43 11.06
N TRP A 161 4.10 -7.72 10.90
CA TRP A 161 4.58 -9.11 10.82
C TRP A 161 4.89 -9.64 12.23
N GLU A 162 3.97 -10.43 12.78
CA GLU A 162 4.02 -10.91 14.15
C GLU A 162 4.11 -12.45 14.21
N PHE A 163 5.32 -13.05 14.17
CA PHE A 163 6.62 -12.39 14.03
C PHE A 163 7.46 -13.17 13.01
N PRO A 164 8.56 -12.60 12.48
CA PRO A 164 9.47 -13.32 11.61
C PRO A 164 9.97 -14.63 12.24
N GLY A 165 9.81 -15.73 11.52
CA GLY A 165 10.24 -17.07 11.96
C GLY A 165 9.33 -17.76 12.97
N ILE A 166 8.17 -17.15 13.33
CA ILE A 166 7.20 -17.74 14.26
C ILE A 166 5.84 -17.92 13.59
N SER A 167 5.26 -19.10 13.77
CA SER A 167 3.89 -19.39 13.35
C SER A 167 2.95 -19.48 14.55
N TRP A 168 2.51 -18.34 15.06
CA TRP A 168 1.55 -18.29 16.19
C TRP A 168 0.16 -18.77 15.83
N SER A 169 -0.26 -18.49 14.60
CA SER A 169 -1.62 -18.74 14.12
C SER A 169 -1.68 -19.72 12.95
N GLY A 170 -0.64 -20.57 12.81
CA GLY A 170 -0.58 -21.57 11.73
C GLY A 170 -0.13 -21.01 10.38
N HIS A 171 0.31 -19.75 10.31
CA HIS A 171 0.90 -19.20 9.09
C HIS A 171 2.25 -19.86 8.77
N ALA A 172 2.54 -20.00 7.49
CA ALA A 172 3.86 -20.45 7.07
C ALA A 172 4.94 -19.44 7.50
N CYS A 173 6.03 -19.93 8.04
CA CYS A 173 7.20 -19.16 8.40
C CYS A 173 8.46 -19.92 8.03
N ASP A 174 9.56 -19.20 7.84
CA ASP A 174 10.90 -19.77 7.72
C ASP A 174 11.74 -19.36 8.94
N PRO A 175 11.88 -20.24 9.95
CA PRO A 175 12.62 -19.92 11.17
C PRO A 175 14.09 -19.56 10.96
N LEU A 176 14.67 -19.92 9.83
CA LEU A 176 16.08 -19.64 9.52
C LEU A 176 16.25 -18.36 8.70
N ALA A 177 15.31 -18.05 7.82
CA ALA A 177 15.43 -16.94 6.87
C ALA A 177 14.63 -15.69 7.25
N ASP A 178 13.52 -15.81 7.96
CA ASP A 178 12.56 -14.72 8.15
C ASP A 178 13.13 -13.50 8.91
N THR A 179 14.04 -13.72 9.87
CA THR A 179 14.69 -12.59 10.54
C THR A 179 15.49 -11.72 9.56
N GLN A 180 16.24 -12.34 8.65
CA GLN A 180 16.96 -11.62 7.60
C GLN A 180 16.00 -11.07 6.54
N ASN A 181 14.99 -11.82 6.18
CA ASN A 181 13.99 -11.40 5.20
C ASN A 181 13.19 -10.18 5.68
N HIS A 182 12.93 -10.07 6.98
CA HIS A 182 12.32 -8.88 7.57
C HIS A 182 13.21 -7.64 7.37
N VAL A 183 14.51 -7.76 7.59
CA VAL A 183 15.47 -6.66 7.33
C VAL A 183 15.45 -6.27 5.85
N LEU A 184 15.49 -7.25 4.95
CA LEU A 184 15.48 -7.01 3.51
C LEU A 184 14.16 -6.37 3.04
N LEU A 185 13.02 -6.73 3.65
CA LEU A 185 11.73 -6.10 3.37
C LEU A 185 11.73 -4.63 3.78
N MET A 186 12.20 -4.31 5.00
CA MET A 186 12.28 -2.92 5.47
C MET A 186 13.25 -2.09 4.64
N GLN A 187 14.38 -2.68 4.25
CA GLN A 187 15.33 -2.04 3.34
C GLN A 187 14.66 -1.72 2.00
N GLN A 188 13.98 -2.69 1.37
CA GLN A 188 13.32 -2.48 0.10
C GLN A 188 12.21 -1.42 0.18
N LEU A 189 11.42 -1.42 1.24
CA LEU A 189 10.43 -0.39 1.48
C LEU A 189 11.09 0.99 1.56
N ARG A 190 12.18 1.12 2.33
CA ARG A 190 12.90 2.39 2.46
C ARG A 190 13.50 2.86 1.14
N GLU A 191 14.08 1.96 0.36
CA GLU A 191 14.63 2.27 -0.97
C GLU A 191 13.55 2.75 -1.94
N THR A 192 12.35 2.17 -1.90
CA THR A 192 11.24 2.51 -2.80
C THR A 192 10.49 3.75 -2.33
N LEU A 193 10.16 3.84 -1.05
CA LEU A 193 9.37 4.93 -0.48
C LEU A 193 10.19 6.21 -0.24
N GLY A 194 11.51 6.10 -0.22
CA GLY A 194 12.37 7.23 0.11
C GLY A 194 12.26 7.64 1.60
N LYS A 195 12.76 8.82 1.93
CA LYS A 195 12.82 9.33 3.31
C LYS A 195 11.54 10.05 3.75
N ASP A 196 10.68 10.38 2.81
CA ASP A 196 9.52 11.25 3.07
C ASP A 196 8.31 10.48 3.61
N TYR A 197 8.28 9.16 3.40
CA TYR A 197 7.27 8.29 3.97
C TYR A 197 7.76 7.58 5.23
N LEU A 198 6.84 7.41 6.19
CA LEU A 198 7.11 6.69 7.43
C LEU A 198 7.05 5.18 7.19
N ILE A 199 7.99 4.48 7.81
CA ILE A 199 7.99 3.02 7.90
C ILE A 199 8.07 2.66 9.37
N THR A 200 7.05 1.96 9.88
CA THR A 200 6.97 1.50 11.26
C THR A 200 6.62 0.01 11.32
N PHE A 201 6.73 -0.58 12.47
CA PHE A 201 6.24 -1.92 12.72
C PHE A 201 5.92 -2.12 14.21
N PRO A 202 4.95 -2.97 14.56
CA PRO A 202 4.76 -3.42 15.93
C PRO A 202 5.87 -4.40 16.29
N GLY A 203 6.50 -4.19 17.44
CA GLY A 203 7.63 -4.99 17.88
C GLY A 203 7.52 -5.44 19.32
N TYR A 204 8.23 -6.51 19.65
CA TYR A 204 8.36 -7.02 21.01
C TYR A 204 9.68 -6.63 21.61
N VAL A 205 9.70 -6.40 22.92
CA VAL A 205 10.93 -6.05 23.66
C VAL A 205 11.76 -7.29 23.99
N MET A 206 11.30 -8.49 23.65
CA MET A 206 11.95 -9.73 24.07
C MET A 206 13.14 -10.09 23.16
N ASP A 207 14.28 -10.32 23.79
CA ASP A 207 15.45 -10.96 23.17
C ASP A 207 15.23 -12.47 23.10
N VAL A 208 14.29 -12.91 22.28
CA VAL A 208 13.99 -14.34 22.12
C VAL A 208 14.89 -14.91 21.06
N LYS A 209 15.77 -15.81 21.46
CA LYS A 209 16.57 -16.59 20.54
C LYS A 209 15.75 -17.76 20.00
N HIS A 210 15.92 -18.05 18.72
CA HIS A 210 15.44 -19.29 18.16
C HIS A 210 15.94 -20.50 18.97
N LYS A 211 15.24 -21.62 18.86
CA LYS A 211 15.63 -22.89 19.53
C LYS A 211 17.05 -23.33 19.19
N ASN A 212 17.58 -22.92 18.05
CA ASN A 212 18.99 -23.14 17.64
C ASN A 212 19.96 -22.12 18.22
N GLY A 213 19.49 -21.09 18.93
CA GLY A 213 20.32 -20.09 19.61
C GLY A 213 20.98 -19.02 18.71
N GLU A 214 20.73 -19.04 17.40
CA GLU A 214 21.50 -18.24 16.42
C GLU A 214 20.77 -17.00 15.91
N SER A 215 19.45 -16.97 15.90
CA SER A 215 18.70 -15.83 15.36
C SER A 215 17.67 -15.29 16.35
N ARG A 216 17.48 -13.98 16.29
CA ARG A 216 16.38 -13.25 16.95
C ARG A 216 15.24 -13.16 15.96
N TYR A 217 14.02 -13.08 16.46
CA TYR A 217 12.85 -12.92 15.58
C TYR A 217 12.88 -11.60 14.83
N ILE A 218 13.28 -10.51 15.50
CA ILE A 218 13.50 -9.19 14.90
C ILE A 218 14.92 -8.74 15.27
N ASP A 219 15.73 -8.47 14.26
CA ASP A 219 17.03 -7.84 14.44
C ASP A 219 16.86 -6.32 14.44
N LEU A 220 16.57 -5.76 15.62
CA LEU A 220 16.33 -4.32 15.80
C LEU A 220 17.50 -3.46 15.33
N ARG A 221 18.74 -3.96 15.47
CA ARG A 221 19.92 -3.21 15.02
C ARG A 221 20.04 -3.17 13.50
N ALA A 222 19.72 -4.28 12.87
CA ALA A 222 19.79 -4.37 11.41
C ALA A 222 18.66 -3.60 10.71
N VAL A 223 17.46 -3.50 11.31
CA VAL A 223 16.34 -2.77 10.69
C VAL A 223 16.35 -1.27 11.01
N GLU A 224 17.03 -0.84 12.07
CA GLU A 224 17.03 0.56 12.53
C GLU A 224 17.30 1.58 11.42
N PRO A 225 18.23 1.37 10.46
CA PRO A 225 18.48 2.34 9.39
C PRO A 225 17.31 2.55 8.43
N TYR A 226 16.35 1.63 8.39
CA TYR A 226 15.27 1.60 7.40
C TYR A 226 13.92 2.03 7.95
N VAL A 227 13.76 2.14 9.27
CA VAL A 227 12.49 2.43 9.93
C VAL A 227 12.53 3.76 10.68
N ASP A 228 11.38 4.34 10.93
CA ASP A 228 11.26 5.61 11.64
C ASP A 228 11.11 5.41 13.14
N PHE A 229 10.29 4.45 13.54
CA PHE A 229 10.14 4.02 14.93
C PHE A 229 9.45 2.65 15.02
N VAL A 230 9.49 2.07 16.21
CA VAL A 230 8.88 0.78 16.53
C VAL A 230 7.74 0.99 17.51
N ASN A 231 6.58 0.43 17.23
CA ASN A 231 5.42 0.39 18.13
C ASN A 231 5.60 -0.78 19.10
N VAL A 232 6.25 -0.52 20.23
CA VAL A 232 6.60 -1.59 21.18
C VAL A 232 5.36 -2.07 21.91
N MET A 233 5.02 -3.35 21.75
CA MET A 233 3.92 -4.01 22.44
C MET A 233 4.30 -4.36 23.86
N THR A 234 3.94 -3.51 24.83
CA THR A 234 4.22 -3.68 26.26
C THR A 234 3.00 -4.21 27.03
N TYR A 235 2.22 -5.07 26.39
CA TYR A 235 1.03 -5.73 26.91
C TYR A 235 1.11 -7.24 26.65
N ASP A 236 0.20 -8.02 27.21
CA ASP A 236 0.17 -9.49 27.11
C ASP A 236 1.48 -10.18 27.58
N MET A 237 2.20 -9.52 28.47
CA MET A 237 3.54 -9.96 28.89
C MET A 237 3.49 -11.25 29.71
N ASP A 238 2.37 -11.53 30.38
CA ASP A 238 2.18 -12.79 31.11
C ASP A 238 1.75 -13.96 30.21
N ALA A 239 1.29 -13.67 28.99
CA ALA A 239 0.88 -14.67 28.02
C ALA A 239 2.02 -15.08 27.06
N ALA A 240 3.15 -14.40 27.12
CA ALA A 240 4.30 -14.73 26.30
C ALA A 240 4.82 -16.12 26.68
N PRO A 241 5.17 -16.97 25.70
CA PRO A 241 5.77 -18.26 25.98
C PRO A 241 7.10 -18.06 26.70
N HIS A 242 7.18 -18.54 27.93
CA HIS A 242 8.37 -18.58 28.75
C HIS A 242 9.34 -19.67 28.29
#